data_5f1902f72be1883598b5f9b7ba53ecb7
#
_entry.id   5f1902f72be1883598b5f9b7ba53ecb7
#
_cell.length_a   1.000
_cell.length_b   1.000
_cell.length_c   1.000
_cell.angle_alpha   90.00
_cell.angle_beta   90.00
_cell.angle_gamma   90.00
#
_symmetry.space_group_name_H-M   'P 1'
#
loop_
_entity.id
_entity.type
_entity.pdbx_description
1 polymer ?
#
loop_
_entity_poly.entity_id
_entity_poly.type
_entity_poly.pdbx_seq_one_letter_code
_entity_poly.pdbx_strand_id
1 'polypeptide(L)'
;MDSKVFVLCFCAVFVAAEAIEMNLTNEWKQDIGWEIYCSWRIPNGDSLQSVRLHQNNQQFLIFRPETDGDSRVLVTRRLTDVLTTNCALSKEDRQMGTCVLTFELYQPQKQGFMITCEVSGERPYFRMENKTIYVDKYVPSTDAALRVVSQNKDTGRVTLNCTSSGVPGPNLTWTILGQQKIPHDFTGVSWNATSKLWDAWSVLTYTSNADTTAVCTPEVSTAGRLVKGKSAEYNSAECSRGLVALIVSAALYLVLVR
;
A
#
# COMPACT_ATOMS: atom_id res chain seq x y z
N MET A 1 37.18 50.18 -52.10
CA MET A 1 37.47 48.77 -51.65
C MET A 1 36.42 48.42 -50.63
N ASP A 2 35.32 47.78 -51.08
CA ASP A 2 34.19 47.43 -50.21
C ASP A 2 34.38 46.00 -49.69
N SER A 3 34.64 45.92 -48.39
CA SER A 3 34.74 44.64 -47.70
C SER A 3 33.36 44.14 -47.34
N LYS A 4 32.82 43.18 -48.09
CA LYS A 4 31.57 42.51 -47.78
C LYS A 4 31.85 41.46 -46.69
N VAL A 5 31.42 41.75 -45.47
CA VAL A 5 31.42 40.79 -44.36
C VAL A 5 30.26 39.81 -44.61
N PHE A 6 30.58 38.56 -44.90
CA PHE A 6 29.64 37.44 -44.93
C PHE A 6 29.42 36.96 -43.51
N VAL A 7 28.29 37.32 -42.92
CA VAL A 7 27.81 36.70 -41.67
C VAL A 7 27.16 35.37 -42.00
N LEU A 8 27.86 34.28 -41.78
CA LEU A 8 27.30 32.90 -41.79
C LEU A 8 26.47 32.68 -40.51
N CYS A 9 25.16 32.79 -40.65
CA CYS A 9 24.24 32.41 -39.59
C CYS A 9 24.18 30.85 -39.51
N PHE A 10 24.90 30.26 -38.55
CA PHE A 10 24.77 28.86 -38.24
C PHE A 10 23.46 28.67 -37.46
N CYS A 11 22.37 28.31 -38.14
CA CYS A 11 21.19 27.77 -37.47
C CYS A 11 21.53 26.36 -36.94
N ALA A 12 21.94 26.28 -35.69
CA ALA A 12 22.02 25.01 -35.02
C ALA A 12 20.58 24.48 -34.80
N VAL A 13 20.17 23.58 -35.65
CA VAL A 13 18.94 22.79 -35.45
C VAL A 13 19.23 21.86 -34.29
N PHE A 14 18.79 22.25 -33.10
CA PHE A 14 18.74 21.33 -31.97
C PHE A 14 17.63 20.32 -32.24
N VAL A 15 18.00 19.18 -32.81
CA VAL A 15 17.12 18.01 -32.82
C VAL A 15 17.07 17.57 -31.36
N ALA A 16 15.96 17.84 -30.67
CA ALA A 16 15.72 17.29 -29.35
C ALA A 16 15.77 15.76 -29.47
N ALA A 17 16.81 15.16 -28.91
CA ALA A 17 16.90 13.70 -28.89
C ALA A 17 15.76 13.19 -28.03
N GLU A 18 14.79 12.46 -28.63
CA GLU A 18 13.73 11.80 -27.88
C GLU A 18 14.34 10.84 -26.86
N ALA A 19 13.96 10.95 -25.60
CA ALA A 19 14.41 10.08 -24.53
C ALA A 19 13.50 8.85 -24.41
N ILE A 20 14.00 7.80 -23.76
CA ILE A 20 13.15 6.68 -23.36
C ILE A 20 12.15 7.18 -22.31
N GLU A 21 10.87 7.01 -22.56
CA GLU A 21 9.85 7.30 -21.57
C GLU A 21 9.74 6.12 -20.62
N MET A 22 9.82 6.39 -19.32
CA MET A 22 9.69 5.37 -18.30
C MET A 22 8.74 5.78 -17.19
N ASN A 23 8.01 4.79 -16.67
CA ASN A 23 7.27 4.95 -15.43
C ASN A 23 7.56 3.77 -14.51
N LEU A 24 7.83 4.06 -13.23
CA LEU A 24 8.05 3.07 -12.18
C LEU A 24 7.18 3.44 -10.99
N THR A 25 6.23 2.56 -10.68
CA THR A 25 5.24 2.77 -9.61
C THR A 25 5.10 1.51 -8.77
N ASN A 26 4.61 1.67 -7.55
CA ASN A 26 4.22 0.57 -6.69
C ASN A 26 2.82 0.80 -6.15
N GLU A 27 2.08 -0.27 -6.00
CA GLU A 27 0.71 -0.27 -5.49
C GLU A 27 0.49 -1.46 -4.56
N TRP A 28 -0.21 -1.22 -3.46
CA TRP A 28 -0.73 -2.29 -2.63
C TRP A 28 -2.07 -2.77 -3.18
N LYS A 29 -2.19 -4.09 -3.40
CA LYS A 29 -3.46 -4.72 -3.76
C LYS A 29 -3.87 -5.73 -2.72
N GLN A 30 -5.09 -5.60 -2.26
CA GLN A 30 -5.68 -6.56 -1.34
C GLN A 30 -5.64 -7.97 -1.96
N ASP A 31 -5.34 -8.98 -1.13
CA ASP A 31 -5.25 -10.40 -1.49
C ASP A 31 -4.06 -10.78 -2.41
N ILE A 32 -3.36 -9.80 -2.99
CA ILE A 32 -2.22 -10.00 -3.88
C ILE A 32 -0.91 -9.63 -3.19
N GLY A 33 -0.87 -8.47 -2.53
CA GLY A 33 0.32 -7.88 -1.94
C GLY A 33 0.81 -6.64 -2.71
N TRP A 34 2.11 -6.37 -2.65
CA TRP A 34 2.72 -5.27 -3.38
C TRP A 34 2.96 -5.64 -4.83
N GLU A 35 2.47 -4.81 -5.74
CA GLU A 35 2.82 -4.86 -7.14
C GLU A 35 3.68 -3.66 -7.53
N ILE A 36 4.75 -3.93 -8.27
CA ILE A 36 5.65 -2.91 -8.82
C ILE A 36 5.53 -2.99 -10.33
N TYR A 37 5.27 -1.85 -10.95
CA TYR A 37 5.10 -1.71 -12.38
C TYR A 37 6.25 -0.88 -12.93
N CYS A 38 7.07 -1.47 -13.80
CA CYS A 38 7.99 -0.74 -14.65
C CYS A 38 7.45 -0.78 -16.07
N SER A 39 7.00 0.35 -16.59
CA SER A 39 6.57 0.51 -17.98
C SER A 39 7.52 1.43 -18.73
N TRP A 40 7.66 1.18 -20.02
CA TRP A 40 8.55 1.95 -20.88
C TRP A 40 7.96 2.13 -22.27
N ARG A 41 8.46 3.18 -22.95
CA ARG A 41 8.30 3.42 -24.37
C ARG A 41 9.66 3.81 -24.95
N ILE A 42 10.12 3.07 -25.93
CA ILE A 42 11.33 3.36 -26.69
C ILE A 42 10.96 4.35 -27.81
N PRO A 43 11.77 5.39 -28.07
CA PRO A 43 11.53 6.32 -29.18
C PRO A 43 11.50 5.64 -30.54
N ASN A 44 10.76 6.26 -31.48
CA ASN A 44 10.70 5.79 -32.86
C ASN A 44 12.09 5.69 -33.50
N GLY A 45 12.34 4.60 -34.19
CA GLY A 45 13.64 4.32 -34.83
C GLY A 45 14.70 3.74 -33.92
N ASP A 46 14.36 3.49 -32.67
CA ASP A 46 15.16 2.73 -31.72
C ASP A 46 14.50 1.39 -31.38
N SER A 47 15.22 0.45 -30.80
CA SER A 47 14.70 -0.85 -30.37
C SER A 47 15.13 -1.17 -28.95
N LEU A 48 14.35 -1.98 -28.26
CA LEU A 48 14.65 -2.39 -26.90
C LEU A 48 15.75 -3.45 -26.89
N GLN A 49 16.87 -3.17 -26.20
CA GLN A 49 17.92 -4.14 -25.96
C GLN A 49 17.59 -5.01 -24.71
N SER A 50 17.30 -4.36 -23.59
CA SER A 50 16.97 -5.06 -22.35
C SER A 50 16.31 -4.15 -21.34
N VAL A 51 15.55 -4.78 -20.44
CA VAL A 51 15.10 -4.17 -19.19
C VAL A 51 15.72 -4.94 -18.04
N ARG A 52 16.33 -4.22 -17.10
CA ARG A 52 16.98 -4.79 -15.92
C ARG A 52 16.32 -4.28 -14.67
N LEU A 53 16.07 -5.19 -13.74
CA LEU A 53 15.51 -4.84 -12.44
C LEU A 53 16.52 -5.13 -11.34
N HIS A 54 16.68 -4.16 -10.46
CA HIS A 54 17.62 -4.20 -9.35
C HIS A 54 16.87 -4.00 -8.03
N GLN A 55 17.25 -4.76 -7.01
CA GLN A 55 16.86 -4.53 -5.62
C GLN A 55 18.07 -4.12 -4.83
N ASN A 56 18.03 -2.95 -4.19
CA ASN A 56 19.16 -2.39 -3.43
C ASN A 56 20.48 -2.43 -4.22
N ASN A 57 20.45 -1.97 -5.47
CA ASN A 57 21.58 -1.95 -6.43
C ASN A 57 22.08 -3.34 -6.88
N GLN A 58 21.39 -4.43 -6.53
CA GLN A 58 21.72 -5.77 -7.00
C GLN A 58 20.73 -6.22 -8.07
N GLN A 59 21.24 -6.47 -9.27
CA GLN A 59 20.42 -6.99 -10.36
C GLN A 59 19.88 -8.37 -10.03
N PHE A 60 18.57 -8.57 -10.24
CA PHE A 60 17.94 -9.85 -10.02
C PHE A 60 17.16 -10.37 -11.25
N LEU A 61 16.84 -9.48 -12.20
CA LEU A 61 16.10 -9.86 -13.41
C LEU A 61 16.62 -9.10 -14.61
N ILE A 62 16.67 -9.80 -15.76
CA ILE A 62 16.86 -9.21 -17.08
C ILE A 62 15.75 -9.73 -17.99
N PHE A 63 15.06 -8.80 -18.64
CA PHE A 63 14.14 -9.08 -19.74
C PHE A 63 14.81 -8.68 -21.06
N ARG A 64 14.76 -9.55 -22.05
CA ARG A 64 15.23 -9.27 -23.42
C ARG A 64 14.17 -9.69 -24.42
N PRO A 65 13.78 -8.82 -25.36
CA PRO A 65 12.99 -9.24 -26.50
C PRO A 65 13.85 -10.14 -27.40
N GLU A 66 13.30 -11.23 -27.90
CA GLU A 66 13.96 -12.04 -28.91
C GLU A 66 13.45 -11.67 -30.32
N THR A 67 14.30 -11.81 -31.32
CA THR A 67 14.01 -11.45 -32.70
C THR A 67 12.90 -12.31 -33.33
N ASP A 68 12.70 -13.53 -32.83
CA ASP A 68 11.70 -14.48 -33.33
C ASP A 68 10.32 -14.40 -32.67
N GLY A 69 10.08 -13.31 -31.93
CA GLY A 69 8.76 -13.05 -31.27
C GLY A 69 8.63 -13.57 -29.86
N ASP A 70 9.54 -14.42 -29.41
CA ASP A 70 9.64 -14.82 -28.01
C ASP A 70 10.42 -13.79 -27.20
N SER A 71 9.96 -13.50 -26.00
CA SER A 71 10.68 -12.65 -25.07
C SER A 71 11.23 -13.50 -23.94
N ARG A 72 12.50 -13.29 -23.61
CA ARG A 72 13.18 -14.07 -22.58
C ARG A 72 13.32 -13.30 -21.28
N VAL A 73 12.77 -13.87 -20.21
CA VAL A 73 12.99 -13.40 -18.85
C VAL A 73 14.08 -14.26 -18.21
N LEU A 74 15.21 -13.62 -17.86
CA LEU A 74 16.29 -14.27 -17.15
C LEU A 74 16.30 -13.79 -15.70
N VAL A 75 15.95 -14.67 -14.78
CA VAL A 75 16.10 -14.41 -13.35
C VAL A 75 17.54 -14.73 -12.95
N THR A 76 18.36 -13.71 -12.73
CA THR A 76 19.77 -13.85 -12.34
C THR A 76 19.94 -14.19 -10.87
N ARG A 77 18.97 -13.79 -10.04
CA ARG A 77 18.93 -14.07 -8.61
C ARG A 77 17.48 -14.27 -8.18
N ARG A 78 17.19 -15.36 -7.48
CA ARG A 78 15.90 -15.53 -6.84
C ARG A 78 15.84 -14.64 -5.58
N LEU A 79 14.86 -13.77 -5.54
CA LEU A 79 14.52 -13.02 -4.34
C LEU A 79 13.47 -13.82 -3.58
N THR A 80 13.67 -13.97 -2.28
CA THR A 80 12.77 -14.77 -1.42
C THR A 80 11.36 -14.16 -1.31
N ASP A 81 11.26 -12.85 -1.54
CA ASP A 81 10.03 -12.09 -1.35
C ASP A 81 9.27 -11.82 -2.68
N VAL A 82 9.83 -12.22 -3.83
CA VAL A 82 9.18 -12.07 -5.14
C VAL A 82 8.37 -13.32 -5.47
N LEU A 83 7.06 -13.18 -5.55
CA LEU A 83 6.14 -14.27 -5.89
C LEU A 83 6.12 -14.54 -7.39
N THR A 84 5.92 -13.47 -8.16
CA THR A 84 5.80 -13.56 -9.61
C THR A 84 6.51 -12.40 -10.30
N THR A 85 7.00 -12.67 -11.50
CA THR A 85 7.53 -11.67 -12.40
C THR A 85 6.94 -11.93 -13.78
N ASN A 86 6.34 -10.90 -14.35
CA ASN A 86 5.80 -10.95 -15.69
C ASN A 86 6.28 -9.73 -16.48
N CYS A 87 7.11 -9.94 -17.49
CA CYS A 87 7.57 -8.89 -18.39
C CYS A 87 7.10 -9.23 -19.81
N ALA A 88 6.46 -8.27 -20.47
CA ALA A 88 5.97 -8.43 -21.83
C ALA A 88 6.06 -7.13 -22.61
N LEU A 89 6.26 -7.25 -23.93
CA LEU A 89 6.03 -6.16 -24.86
C LEU A 89 4.53 -6.03 -25.14
N SER A 90 4.11 -4.81 -25.45
CA SER A 90 2.75 -4.57 -25.93
C SER A 90 2.52 -5.29 -27.25
N LYS A 91 1.34 -5.88 -27.40
CA LYS A 91 0.94 -6.54 -28.66
C LYS A 91 0.68 -5.53 -29.78
N GLU A 92 0.29 -4.32 -29.41
CA GLU A 92 -0.07 -3.25 -30.34
C GLU A 92 1.15 -2.43 -30.77
N ASP A 93 2.10 -2.22 -29.85
CA ASP A 93 3.29 -1.42 -30.08
C ASP A 93 4.51 -2.08 -29.40
N ARG A 94 5.37 -2.72 -30.19
CA ARG A 94 6.57 -3.40 -29.69
C ARG A 94 7.62 -2.47 -29.08
N GLN A 95 7.48 -1.16 -29.25
CA GLN A 95 8.32 -0.18 -28.58
C GLN A 95 7.89 0.05 -27.13
N MET A 96 6.72 -0.42 -26.75
CA MET A 96 6.18 -0.34 -25.39
C MET A 96 6.22 -1.69 -24.71
N GLY A 97 6.35 -1.65 -23.40
CA GLY A 97 6.23 -2.86 -22.61
C GLY A 97 6.11 -2.57 -21.13
N THR A 98 5.90 -3.62 -20.37
CA THR A 98 5.75 -3.55 -18.92
C THR A 98 6.32 -4.78 -18.25
N CYS A 99 7.05 -4.58 -17.16
CA CYS A 99 7.37 -5.61 -16.17
C CYS A 99 6.51 -5.39 -14.93
N VAL A 100 5.80 -6.42 -14.52
CA VAL A 100 5.03 -6.46 -13.27
C VAL A 100 5.71 -7.43 -12.32
N LEU A 101 6.03 -6.95 -11.12
CA LEU A 101 6.59 -7.75 -10.05
C LEU A 101 5.58 -7.81 -8.91
N THR A 102 5.28 -9.01 -8.43
CA THR A 102 4.44 -9.18 -7.24
C THR A 102 5.32 -9.63 -6.08
N PHE A 103 5.25 -8.90 -4.98
CA PHE A 103 5.98 -9.19 -3.75
C PHE A 103 5.04 -9.63 -2.64
N GLU A 104 5.37 -10.73 -1.99
CA GLU A 104 4.74 -11.12 -0.75
C GLU A 104 5.55 -10.61 0.45
N LEU A 105 4.92 -9.79 1.27
CA LEU A 105 5.52 -9.31 2.51
C LEU A 105 5.14 -10.24 3.66
N TYR A 106 5.76 -11.40 3.70
CA TYR A 106 5.46 -12.41 4.71
C TYR A 106 5.96 -12.06 6.12
N GLN A 107 6.85 -11.07 6.28
CA GLN A 107 7.42 -10.74 7.58
C GLN A 107 7.40 -9.23 7.85
N PRO A 108 6.99 -8.81 9.06
CA PRO A 108 7.03 -7.40 9.48
C PRO A 108 8.47 -6.89 9.66
N GLN A 109 9.43 -7.64 9.15
CA GLN A 109 10.84 -7.34 9.35
C GLN A 109 11.35 -6.42 8.29
N LYS A 110 11.83 -5.30 8.82
CA LYS A 110 12.86 -4.47 8.20
C LYS A 110 12.36 -3.46 7.18
N GLN A 111 13.09 -2.40 7.19
CA GLN A 111 13.16 -1.28 6.28
C GLN A 111 12.67 -1.64 4.88
N GLY A 112 11.96 -0.73 4.26
CA GLY A 112 11.65 -0.81 2.86
C GLY A 112 12.91 -1.04 2.02
N PHE A 113 12.75 -1.28 0.75
CA PHE A 113 13.85 -1.55 -0.17
C PHE A 113 13.72 -0.67 -1.41
N MET A 114 14.86 -0.45 -2.09
CA MET A 114 14.86 0.26 -3.35
C MET A 114 14.70 -0.70 -4.51
N ILE A 115 13.82 -0.37 -5.45
CA ILE A 115 13.73 -1.01 -6.75
C ILE A 115 14.14 0.00 -7.82
N THR A 116 15.08 -0.42 -8.66
CA THR A 116 15.48 0.32 -9.85
C THR A 116 15.10 -0.48 -11.08
N CYS A 117 14.42 0.18 -12.00
CA CYS A 117 14.19 -0.31 -13.33
C CYS A 117 15.12 0.46 -14.30
N GLU A 118 15.90 -0.27 -15.09
CA GLU A 118 16.79 0.25 -16.11
C GLU A 118 16.33 -0.26 -17.47
N VAL A 119 16.15 0.62 -18.42
CA VAL A 119 15.77 0.30 -19.80
C VAL A 119 16.86 0.74 -20.73
N SER A 120 17.35 -0.18 -21.56
CA SER A 120 18.43 0.06 -22.53
C SER A 120 17.91 -0.14 -23.94
N GLY A 121 18.18 0.83 -24.81
CA GLY A 121 17.96 0.74 -26.25
C GLY A 121 19.16 0.13 -26.98
N GLU A 122 18.92 -0.36 -28.21
CA GLU A 122 19.96 -0.90 -29.10
C GLU A 122 20.66 0.18 -29.92
N ARG A 123 21.42 -0.28 -30.91
CA ARG A 123 22.03 0.59 -31.94
C ARG A 123 20.95 1.34 -32.73
N PRO A 124 21.22 2.52 -33.23
CA PRO A 124 22.54 3.20 -33.20
C PRO A 124 22.75 4.09 -31.96
N TYR A 125 21.72 4.35 -31.16
CA TYR A 125 21.77 5.40 -30.13
C TYR A 125 22.22 4.91 -28.76
N PHE A 126 22.04 3.62 -28.42
CA PHE A 126 22.39 3.04 -27.11
C PHE A 126 21.84 3.84 -25.93
N ARG A 127 20.64 4.37 -26.07
CA ARG A 127 20.00 5.13 -24.99
C ARG A 127 19.78 4.26 -23.76
N MET A 128 19.93 4.84 -22.60
CA MET A 128 19.69 4.16 -21.34
C MET A 128 18.99 5.13 -20.39
N GLU A 129 17.91 4.65 -19.79
CA GLU A 129 17.19 5.39 -18.76
C GLU A 129 16.96 4.49 -17.55
N ASN A 130 16.93 5.07 -16.37
CA ASN A 130 16.59 4.34 -15.15
C ASN A 130 15.70 5.17 -14.23
N LYS A 131 14.86 4.47 -13.48
CA LYS A 131 14.08 5.05 -12.39
C LYS A 131 14.21 4.18 -11.16
N THR A 132 14.26 4.82 -10.01
CA THR A 132 14.33 4.16 -8.71
C THR A 132 13.18 4.63 -7.84
N ILE A 133 12.52 3.68 -7.17
CA ILE A 133 11.52 3.95 -6.14
C ILE A 133 11.93 3.27 -4.84
N TYR A 134 11.54 3.88 -3.74
CA TYR A 134 11.60 3.25 -2.43
C TYR A 134 10.25 2.59 -2.15
N VAL A 135 10.26 1.28 -1.98
CA VAL A 135 9.07 0.50 -1.60
C VAL A 135 9.01 0.47 -0.09
N ASP A 136 8.14 1.30 0.47
CA ASP A 136 7.85 1.27 1.90
C ASP A 136 6.91 0.09 2.19
N LYS A 137 7.29 -0.72 3.16
CA LYS A 137 6.47 -1.85 3.64
C LYS A 137 5.37 -1.35 4.59
N TYR A 138 4.59 -0.41 4.12
CA TYR A 138 3.56 0.21 4.91
C TYR A 138 2.20 0.12 4.21
N VAL A 139 1.24 -0.49 4.89
CA VAL A 139 -0.17 -0.44 4.53
C VAL A 139 -0.90 0.24 5.67
N PRO A 140 -1.62 1.34 5.42
CA PRO A 140 -2.39 2.03 6.43
C PRO A 140 -3.30 1.05 7.20
N SER A 141 -3.47 1.30 8.49
CA SER A 141 -4.41 0.52 9.28
C SER A 141 -5.84 0.71 8.77
N THR A 142 -6.60 -0.37 8.76
CA THR A 142 -8.05 -0.28 8.56
C THR A 142 -8.69 0.51 9.71
N ASP A 143 -9.91 1.01 9.49
CA ASP A 143 -10.71 1.59 10.57
C ASP A 143 -10.81 0.62 11.74
N ALA A 144 -10.76 1.13 12.96
CA ALA A 144 -10.98 0.31 14.14
C ALA A 144 -12.42 -0.23 14.15
N ALA A 145 -12.59 -1.49 14.50
CA ALA A 145 -13.89 -2.10 14.73
C ALA A 145 -14.02 -2.51 16.19
N LEU A 146 -15.09 -2.06 16.86
CA LEU A 146 -15.41 -2.39 18.24
C LEU A 146 -16.53 -3.41 18.33
N ARG A 147 -16.34 -4.38 19.22
CA ARG A 147 -17.38 -5.35 19.58
C ARG A 147 -17.48 -5.49 21.09
N VAL A 148 -18.70 -5.46 21.61
CA VAL A 148 -18.98 -5.81 23.02
C VAL A 148 -18.88 -7.32 23.16
N VAL A 149 -17.95 -7.76 24.02
CA VAL A 149 -17.76 -9.19 24.34
C VAL A 149 -18.70 -9.59 25.47
N SER A 150 -18.77 -8.78 26.52
CA SER A 150 -19.67 -8.98 27.67
C SER A 150 -20.04 -7.67 28.30
N GLN A 151 -21.21 -7.63 28.91
CA GLN A 151 -21.71 -6.51 29.71
C GLN A 151 -22.46 -7.02 30.91
N ASN A 152 -22.05 -6.63 32.11
CA ASN A 152 -22.75 -6.90 33.35
C ASN A 152 -23.46 -5.61 33.79
N LYS A 153 -24.78 -5.61 33.75
CA LYS A 153 -25.61 -4.43 34.08
C LYS A 153 -25.58 -4.09 35.57
N ASP A 154 -25.41 -5.08 36.45
CA ASP A 154 -25.44 -4.88 37.88
C ASP A 154 -24.17 -4.20 38.39
N THR A 155 -23.05 -4.52 37.82
CA THR A 155 -21.73 -3.96 38.18
C THR A 155 -21.27 -2.86 37.26
N GLY A 156 -21.96 -2.60 36.14
CA GLY A 156 -21.54 -1.67 35.10
C GLY A 156 -20.28 -2.13 34.34
N ARG A 157 -19.82 -3.37 34.54
CA ARG A 157 -18.60 -3.87 33.92
C ARG A 157 -18.83 -4.21 32.46
N VAL A 158 -18.01 -3.65 31.57
CA VAL A 158 -18.07 -3.88 30.11
C VAL A 158 -16.73 -4.38 29.63
N THR A 159 -16.75 -5.42 28.81
CA THR A 159 -15.57 -5.93 28.09
C THR A 159 -15.75 -5.68 26.60
N LEU A 160 -14.81 -4.97 26.02
CA LEU A 160 -14.76 -4.63 24.59
C LEU A 160 -13.61 -5.34 23.90
N ASN A 161 -13.82 -5.76 22.66
CA ASN A 161 -12.76 -6.19 21.74
C ASN A 161 -12.66 -5.18 20.61
N CYS A 162 -11.44 -4.70 20.37
CA CYS A 162 -11.11 -3.83 19.25
C CYS A 162 -10.26 -4.59 18.26
N THR A 163 -10.53 -4.41 16.98
CA THR A 163 -9.75 -5.02 15.89
C THR A 163 -9.41 -4.00 14.82
N SER A 164 -8.26 -4.18 14.18
CA SER A 164 -7.83 -3.46 12.99
C SER A 164 -6.75 -4.26 12.28
N SER A 165 -6.53 -4.00 10.99
CA SER A 165 -5.54 -4.71 10.18
C SER A 165 -4.64 -3.72 9.46
N GLY A 166 -3.36 -4.09 9.21
CA GLY A 166 -2.39 -3.24 8.53
C GLY A 166 -1.01 -3.86 8.41
N VAL A 167 -0.06 -3.14 7.83
CA VAL A 167 1.36 -3.54 7.76
C VAL A 167 2.25 -2.34 8.12
N PRO A 168 3.09 -2.47 9.14
CA PRO A 168 3.14 -3.53 10.17
C PRO A 168 1.85 -3.63 10.97
N GLY A 169 1.69 -4.68 11.76
CA GLY A 169 0.51 -4.89 12.58
C GLY A 169 0.20 -3.69 13.48
N PRO A 170 -1.03 -3.16 13.44
CA PRO A 170 -1.38 -1.97 14.21
C PRO A 170 -1.28 -2.23 15.72
N ASN A 171 -0.80 -1.23 16.45
CA ASN A 171 -0.94 -1.18 17.91
C ASN A 171 -2.29 -0.53 18.23
N LEU A 172 -3.11 -1.20 19.03
CA LEU A 172 -4.43 -0.72 19.41
C LEU A 172 -4.35 -0.03 20.76
N THR A 173 -4.56 1.29 20.78
CA THR A 173 -4.50 2.11 21.98
C THR A 173 -5.90 2.47 22.45
N TRP A 174 -6.09 2.43 23.77
CA TRP A 174 -7.36 2.74 24.41
C TRP A 174 -7.31 4.06 25.15
N THR A 175 -8.39 4.82 25.04
CA THR A 175 -8.64 6.02 25.87
C THR A 175 -10.04 5.95 26.45
N ILE A 176 -10.21 6.41 27.70
CA ILE A 176 -11.51 6.57 28.34
C ILE A 176 -11.61 8.02 28.83
N LEU A 177 -12.73 8.70 28.54
CA LEU A 177 -12.98 10.09 28.93
C LEU A 177 -11.85 11.06 28.54
N GLY A 178 -11.18 10.82 27.40
CA GLY A 178 -10.06 11.67 26.95
C GLY A 178 -8.75 11.46 27.73
N GLN A 179 -8.70 10.54 28.68
CA GLN A 179 -7.46 10.19 29.39
C GLN A 179 -6.52 9.44 28.48
N GLN A 180 -5.24 9.77 28.54
CA GLN A 180 -4.24 9.11 27.69
C GLN A 180 -3.97 7.69 28.14
N LYS A 181 -4.03 6.76 27.16
CA LYS A 181 -3.54 5.38 27.18
C LYS A 181 -3.85 4.58 28.44
N ILE A 182 -4.96 3.87 28.38
CA ILE A 182 -5.34 2.92 29.41
C ILE A 182 -4.72 1.56 29.07
N PRO A 183 -4.19 0.83 30.05
CA PRO A 183 -3.71 -0.52 29.81
C PRO A 183 -4.86 -1.43 29.37
N HIS A 184 -4.60 -2.25 28.35
CA HIS A 184 -5.51 -3.29 27.90
C HIS A 184 -5.30 -4.58 28.70
N ASP A 185 -6.32 -5.44 28.75
CA ASP A 185 -6.22 -6.74 29.43
C ASP A 185 -5.40 -7.72 28.60
N PHE A 186 -5.72 -7.78 27.30
CA PHE A 186 -5.08 -8.67 26.34
C PHE A 186 -4.89 -7.95 25.00
N THR A 187 -3.82 -8.32 24.30
CA THR A 187 -3.58 -7.88 22.93
C THR A 187 -2.90 -9.01 22.16
N GLY A 188 -3.09 -9.00 20.85
CA GLY A 188 -2.41 -9.93 19.96
C GLY A 188 -2.42 -9.43 18.53
N VAL A 189 -1.56 -10.06 17.74
CA VAL A 189 -1.44 -9.80 16.31
C VAL A 189 -1.16 -11.12 15.59
N SER A 190 -1.81 -11.35 14.48
CA SER A 190 -1.62 -12.54 13.64
C SER A 190 -1.58 -12.17 12.17
N TRP A 191 -0.77 -12.90 11.42
CA TRP A 191 -0.71 -12.75 9.97
C TRP A 191 -1.91 -13.41 9.30
N ASN A 192 -2.60 -12.65 8.46
CA ASN A 192 -3.69 -13.15 7.64
C ASN A 192 -3.17 -13.37 6.21
N ALA A 193 -2.98 -14.64 5.85
CA ALA A 193 -2.45 -15.02 4.55
C ALA A 193 -3.39 -14.68 3.38
N THR A 194 -4.69 -14.54 3.63
CA THR A 194 -5.67 -14.18 2.61
C THR A 194 -5.63 -12.69 2.32
N SER A 195 -5.78 -11.85 3.34
CA SER A 195 -5.76 -10.39 3.16
C SER A 195 -4.35 -9.80 2.97
N LYS A 196 -3.31 -10.59 3.26
CA LYS A 196 -1.90 -10.14 3.27
C LYS A 196 -1.65 -8.97 4.23
N LEU A 197 -2.39 -8.95 5.33
CA LEU A 197 -2.32 -7.97 6.39
C LEU A 197 -2.07 -8.65 7.74
N TRP A 198 -1.59 -7.88 8.69
CA TRP A 198 -1.58 -8.27 10.08
C TRP A 198 -2.89 -7.87 10.73
N ASP A 199 -3.63 -8.84 11.25
CA ASP A 199 -4.82 -8.62 12.04
C ASP A 199 -4.42 -8.44 13.50
N ALA A 200 -4.74 -7.29 14.06
CA ALA A 200 -4.50 -6.94 15.45
C ALA A 200 -5.83 -6.93 16.23
N TRP A 201 -5.77 -7.38 17.48
CA TRP A 201 -6.89 -7.28 18.41
C TRP A 201 -6.42 -6.86 19.79
N SER A 202 -7.31 -6.18 20.51
CA SER A 202 -7.06 -5.74 21.88
C SER A 202 -8.34 -5.79 22.69
N VAL A 203 -8.27 -6.33 23.89
CA VAL A 203 -9.41 -6.45 24.81
C VAL A 203 -9.23 -5.51 25.98
N LEU A 204 -10.27 -4.73 26.28
CA LEU A 204 -10.34 -3.84 27.43
C LEU A 204 -11.56 -4.17 28.26
N THR A 205 -11.36 -4.35 29.57
CA THR A 205 -12.45 -4.42 30.56
C THR A 205 -12.40 -3.21 31.46
N TYR A 206 -13.53 -2.51 31.58
CA TYR A 206 -13.64 -1.35 32.44
C TYR A 206 -15.04 -1.25 33.07
N THR A 207 -15.18 -0.40 34.09
CA THR A 207 -16.49 -0.07 34.66
C THR A 207 -17.04 1.14 33.93
N SER A 208 -18.17 0.96 33.25
CA SER A 208 -18.84 1.98 32.47
C SER A 208 -19.89 2.70 33.31
N ASN A 209 -19.84 4.02 33.29
CA ASN A 209 -20.88 4.92 33.80
C ASN A 209 -21.61 5.57 32.62
N ALA A 210 -22.75 6.21 32.86
CA ALA A 210 -23.59 6.78 31.81
C ALA A 210 -22.86 7.74 30.84
N ASP A 211 -21.81 8.42 31.32
CA ASP A 211 -21.04 9.40 30.52
C ASP A 211 -19.67 8.87 30.06
N THR A 212 -19.45 7.55 30.20
CA THR A 212 -18.14 6.97 29.88
C THR A 212 -18.08 6.55 28.43
N THR A 213 -17.20 7.16 27.64
CA THR A 213 -16.89 6.75 26.28
C THR A 213 -15.50 6.10 26.23
N ALA A 214 -15.44 4.87 25.74
CA ALA A 214 -14.20 4.17 25.44
C ALA A 214 -13.87 4.32 23.95
N VAL A 215 -12.65 4.71 23.64
CA VAL A 215 -12.18 4.91 22.26
C VAL A 215 -10.98 4.01 22.02
N CYS A 216 -11.03 3.23 20.94
CA CYS A 216 -9.92 2.44 20.43
C CYS A 216 -9.35 3.10 19.18
N THR A 217 -8.04 3.34 19.17
CA THR A 217 -7.34 3.95 18.04
C THR A 217 -6.24 3.02 17.55
N PRO A 218 -6.24 2.63 16.26
CA PRO A 218 -5.15 1.87 15.68
C PRO A 218 -3.99 2.82 15.35
N GLU A 219 -2.79 2.44 15.76
CA GLU A 219 -1.55 3.21 15.54
C GLU A 219 -0.52 2.32 14.85
N VAL A 220 0.07 2.80 13.76
CA VAL A 220 1.16 2.12 13.04
C VAL A 220 2.40 3.01 13.05
N SER A 221 3.54 2.43 13.42
CA SER A 221 4.83 3.13 13.34
C SER A 221 5.50 2.82 12.01
N THR A 222 5.79 3.85 11.21
CA THR A 222 6.51 3.73 9.93
C THR A 222 7.52 4.86 9.79
N ALA A 223 8.74 4.53 9.34
CA ALA A 223 9.82 5.49 9.11
C ALA A 223 10.02 6.53 10.27
N GLY A 224 9.84 6.08 11.52
CA GLY A 224 9.94 6.93 12.71
C GLY A 224 8.75 7.85 12.96
N ARG A 225 7.66 7.70 12.20
CA ARG A 225 6.41 8.43 12.40
C ARG A 225 5.33 7.48 12.91
N LEU A 226 4.51 7.98 13.84
CA LEU A 226 3.32 7.30 14.32
C LEU A 226 2.13 7.78 13.49
N VAL A 227 1.52 6.86 12.74
CA VAL A 227 0.33 7.15 11.94
C VAL A 227 -0.87 6.53 12.65
N LYS A 228 -1.88 7.36 12.91
CA LYS A 228 -3.12 6.94 13.53
C LYS A 228 -4.17 6.66 12.46
N GLY A 229 -4.84 5.52 12.58
CA GLY A 229 -6.02 5.21 11.80
C GLY A 229 -7.29 5.80 12.43
N LYS A 230 -8.42 5.53 11.81
CA LYS A 230 -9.72 5.98 12.30
C LYS A 230 -10.13 5.18 13.53
N SER A 231 -10.44 5.90 14.60
CA SER A 231 -10.86 5.31 15.86
C SER A 231 -12.31 4.81 15.82
N ALA A 232 -12.61 3.85 16.68
CA ALA A 232 -13.97 3.43 16.99
C ALA A 232 -14.30 3.76 18.44
N GLU A 233 -15.54 4.14 18.71
CA GLU A 233 -16.03 4.60 19.99
C GLU A 233 -17.16 3.71 20.49
N TYR A 234 -17.17 3.46 21.79
CA TYR A 234 -18.27 2.82 22.49
C TYR A 234 -18.80 3.73 23.58
N ASN A 235 -20.08 4.06 23.49
CA ASN A 235 -20.79 4.84 24.50
C ASN A 235 -21.93 3.99 25.07
N SER A 236 -21.90 3.75 26.38
CA SER A 236 -22.91 2.95 27.07
C SER A 236 -24.30 3.61 27.09
N ALA A 237 -24.37 4.95 27.01
CA ALA A 237 -25.62 5.68 26.99
C ALA A 237 -26.45 5.51 25.71
N GLU A 238 -25.80 5.30 24.55
CA GLU A 238 -26.49 5.08 23.28
C GLU A 238 -27.19 3.72 23.22
N CYS A 239 -26.63 2.69 23.86
CA CYS A 239 -27.21 1.37 23.88
C CYS A 239 -28.56 1.33 24.65
N SER A 240 -28.74 2.21 25.65
CA SER A 240 -30.00 2.32 26.41
C SER A 240 -31.08 3.12 25.68
N ARG A 241 -30.71 4.12 24.88
CA ARG A 241 -31.65 4.94 24.10
C ARG A 241 -32.30 4.18 22.95
N GLY A 242 -31.58 3.29 22.29
CA GLY A 242 -32.13 2.44 21.23
C GLY A 242 -33.21 1.47 21.72
N LEU A 243 -33.03 0.91 22.93
CA LEU A 243 -34.01 0.01 23.54
C LEU A 243 -35.28 0.74 23.96
N VAL A 244 -35.15 1.94 24.54
CA VAL A 244 -36.31 2.78 24.96
C VAL A 244 -37.11 3.22 23.73
N ALA A 245 -36.45 3.59 22.63
CA ALA A 245 -37.13 3.99 21.39
C ALA A 245 -37.94 2.83 20.79
N LEU A 246 -37.41 1.61 20.82
CA LEU A 246 -38.10 0.40 20.34
C LEU A 246 -39.31 0.05 21.23
N ILE A 247 -39.20 0.17 22.54
CA ILE A 247 -40.31 -0.10 23.47
C ILE A 247 -41.44 0.95 23.34
N VAL A 248 -41.08 2.21 23.18
CA VAL A 248 -42.05 3.28 22.95
C VAL A 248 -42.75 3.12 21.60
N SER A 249 -42.08 2.77 20.55
CA SER A 249 -42.72 2.52 19.24
C SER A 249 -43.63 1.29 19.25
N ALA A 250 -43.25 0.22 19.95
CA ALA A 250 -44.07 -0.97 20.09
C ALA A 250 -45.35 -0.70 20.96
N ALA A 251 -45.19 0.10 22.00
CA ALA A 251 -46.34 0.50 22.86
C ALA A 251 -47.30 1.41 22.09
N LEU A 252 -46.79 2.38 21.30
CA LEU A 252 -47.63 3.22 20.44
C LEU A 252 -48.41 2.42 19.38
N TYR A 253 -47.79 1.41 18.80
CA TYR A 253 -48.41 0.55 17.82
C TYR A 253 -49.57 -0.26 18.42
N LEU A 254 -49.39 -0.76 19.66
CA LEU A 254 -50.42 -1.51 20.37
C LEU A 254 -51.63 -0.62 20.81
N VAL A 255 -51.40 0.68 20.97
CA VAL A 255 -52.49 1.63 21.33
C VAL A 255 -53.28 2.07 20.08
N LEU A 256 -52.62 2.11 18.89
CA LEU A 256 -53.25 2.53 17.64
C LEU A 256 -54.00 1.41 16.92
N VAL A 257 -53.81 0.15 17.30
CA VAL A 257 -54.45 -1.02 16.68
C VAL A 257 -55.64 -1.54 17.53
N ARG A 258 -55.98 -0.87 18.60
CA ARG A 258 -57.16 -1.09 19.44
C ARG A 258 -58.22 -0.02 19.17
#